data_94b4a7a74d786132acca2cc837945cfd
#
_entry.id   94b4a7a74d786132acca2cc837945cfd
#
_cell.length_a   1.000
_cell.length_b   1.000
_cell.length_c   1.000
_cell.angle_alpha   90.00
_cell.angle_beta   90.00
_cell.angle_gamma   90.00
#
_symmetry.space_group_name_H-M   'P 1'
#
loop_
_entity.id
_entity.type
_entity.pdbx_description
1 polymer ?
#
loop_
_entity_poly.entity_id
_entity_poly.type
_entity_poly.pdbx_seq_one_letter_code
_entity_poly.pdbx_strand_id
1 'polypeptide(L)'
;MAISGIYDLEPIRHSYLNEKLGLDETMSHRNSPMMQAQGAMKPLALTVGSAELSLLRRQTADFAGHRAKHGLPVSYEEIPGADHFTIMDQMLSPTGRVTMMIKQLFERV
;
A
#
# COMPACT_ATOMS: atom_id res chain seq x y z
N MET A 1 -7.36 4.30 -3.37
CA MET A 1 -6.02 3.95 -3.87
C MET A 1 -4.99 4.26 -2.81
N ALA A 2 -3.97 3.42 -2.68
CA ALA A 2 -2.84 3.66 -1.79
C ALA A 2 -1.53 3.46 -2.55
N ILE A 3 -0.57 4.35 -2.31
CA ILE A 3 0.70 4.42 -3.02
C ILE A 3 1.83 4.33 -2.00
N SER A 4 2.68 3.32 -2.11
CA SER A 4 3.89 3.17 -1.28
C SER A 4 3.59 3.23 0.23
N GLY A 5 2.52 2.58 0.65
CA GLY A 5 2.07 2.61 2.05
C GLY A 5 2.72 1.53 2.92
N ILE A 6 2.45 1.66 4.21
CA ILE A 6 2.76 0.64 5.21
C ILE A 6 1.43 0.16 5.79
N TYR A 7 1.22 -1.16 5.78
CA TYR A 7 -0.08 -1.76 6.11
C TYR A 7 -0.03 -2.67 7.34
N ASP A 8 1.17 -3.09 7.73
CA ASP A 8 1.45 -3.83 8.94
C ASP A 8 2.56 -3.09 9.71
N LEU A 9 2.27 -2.63 10.91
CA LEU A 9 3.22 -1.85 11.72
C LEU A 9 4.15 -2.70 12.57
N GLU A 10 3.96 -4.03 12.64
CA GLU A 10 4.80 -4.89 13.47
C GLU A 10 6.29 -4.80 13.09
N PRO A 11 6.70 -4.83 11.80
CA PRO A 11 8.10 -4.64 11.46
C PRO A 11 8.65 -3.27 11.89
N ILE A 12 7.79 -2.24 11.87
CA ILE A 12 8.18 -0.88 12.28
C ILE A 12 8.35 -0.83 13.80
N ARG A 13 7.45 -1.49 14.57
CA ARG A 13 7.52 -1.56 16.03
C ARG A 13 8.86 -2.17 16.49
N HIS A 14 9.37 -3.15 15.74
CA HIS A 14 10.63 -3.82 16.03
C HIS A 14 11.86 -3.17 15.38
N SER A 15 11.70 -2.00 14.76
CA SER A 15 12.79 -1.27 14.11
C SER A 15 13.28 -0.09 14.98
N TYR A 16 14.42 0.49 14.58
CA TYR A 16 14.96 1.69 15.23
C TYR A 16 13.99 2.88 15.19
N LEU A 17 13.08 2.91 14.22
CA LEU A 17 12.09 3.97 14.10
C LEU A 17 11.16 4.04 15.32
N ASN A 18 10.99 2.93 16.02
CA ASN A 18 10.10 2.89 17.18
C ASN A 18 10.62 3.67 18.38
N GLU A 19 11.88 4.03 18.42
CA GLU A 19 12.41 4.95 19.44
C GLU A 19 11.68 6.30 19.42
N LYS A 20 11.26 6.73 18.22
CA LYS A 20 10.52 7.99 18.03
C LYS A 20 9.01 7.80 18.08
N LEU A 21 8.50 6.67 17.59
CA LEU A 21 7.07 6.43 17.45
C LEU A 21 6.42 5.93 18.73
N GLY A 22 7.16 5.20 19.57
CA GLY A 22 6.63 4.68 20.82
C GLY A 22 5.47 3.70 20.67
N LEU A 23 5.47 2.89 19.60
CA LEU A 23 4.43 1.89 19.37
C LEU A 23 4.57 0.73 20.35
N ASP A 24 3.47 0.36 21.00
CA ASP A 24 3.33 -0.92 21.67
C ASP A 24 2.55 -1.90 20.77
N GLU A 25 2.38 -3.14 21.25
CA GLU A 25 1.70 -4.17 20.48
C GLU A 25 0.24 -3.81 20.17
N THR A 26 -0.47 -3.24 21.13
CA THR A 26 -1.87 -2.83 20.96
C THR A 26 -2.00 -1.71 19.94
N MET A 27 -1.14 -0.71 20.00
CA MET A 27 -1.13 0.42 19.06
C MET A 27 -0.78 -0.06 17.65
N SER A 28 0.21 -0.93 17.53
CA SER A 28 0.62 -1.52 16.26
C SER A 28 -0.55 -2.26 15.60
N HIS A 29 -1.21 -3.12 16.33
CA HIS A 29 -2.37 -3.87 15.83
C HIS A 29 -3.51 -2.93 15.42
N ARG A 30 -3.88 -1.99 16.31
CA ARG A 30 -4.99 -1.08 16.08
C ARG A 30 -4.78 -0.18 14.86
N ASN A 31 -3.54 0.23 14.60
CA ASN A 31 -3.21 1.18 13.52
C ASN A 31 -2.71 0.52 12.25
N SER A 32 -2.65 -0.81 12.20
CA SER A 32 -2.25 -1.53 10.99
C SER A 32 -3.47 -1.78 10.10
N PRO A 33 -3.53 -1.19 8.88
CA PRO A 33 -4.64 -1.43 7.95
C PRO A 33 -4.90 -2.90 7.65
N MET A 34 -3.84 -3.71 7.63
CA MET A 34 -3.94 -5.15 7.40
C MET A 34 -4.86 -5.84 8.42
N MET A 35 -4.87 -5.37 9.67
CA MET A 35 -5.67 -5.96 10.74
C MET A 35 -7.14 -5.51 10.68
N GLN A 36 -7.46 -4.51 9.88
CA GLN A 36 -8.80 -3.89 9.82
C GLN A 36 -9.47 -4.06 8.46
N ALA A 37 -8.83 -4.72 7.51
CA ALA A 37 -9.30 -4.80 6.13
C ALA A 37 -10.58 -5.64 5.93
N GLN A 38 -10.95 -6.46 6.91
CA GLN A 38 -11.94 -7.52 6.75
C GLN A 38 -13.38 -7.03 6.46
N GLY A 39 -13.70 -5.77 6.72
CA GLY A 39 -15.03 -5.21 6.43
C GLY A 39 -15.09 -4.32 5.20
N ALA A 40 -13.97 -4.07 4.55
CA ALA A 40 -13.88 -3.06 3.49
C ALA A 40 -14.11 -3.69 2.11
N MET A 41 -15.35 -3.72 1.66
CA MET A 41 -15.74 -4.32 0.38
C MET A 41 -15.51 -3.41 -0.84
N LYS A 42 -15.16 -2.15 -0.64
CA LYS A 42 -14.91 -1.22 -1.75
C LYS A 42 -13.61 -1.58 -2.48
N PRO A 43 -13.57 -1.41 -3.81
CA PRO A 43 -12.34 -1.64 -4.58
C PRO A 43 -11.17 -0.81 -4.07
N LEU A 44 -10.00 -1.43 -3.97
CA LEU A 44 -8.76 -0.78 -3.57
C LEU A 44 -7.69 -1.06 -4.61
N ALA A 45 -7.03 0.00 -5.08
CA ALA A 45 -5.84 -0.12 -5.93
C ALA A 45 -4.60 0.17 -5.10
N LEU A 46 -3.62 -0.72 -5.18
CA LEU A 46 -2.34 -0.63 -4.47
C LEU A 46 -1.20 -0.53 -5.47
N THR A 47 -0.26 0.36 -5.25
CA THR A 47 0.93 0.47 -6.08
C THR A 47 2.15 0.86 -5.28
N VAL A 48 3.31 0.47 -5.79
CA VAL A 48 4.63 0.76 -5.25
C VAL A 48 5.63 0.75 -6.41
N GLY A 49 6.72 1.50 -6.30
CA GLY A 49 7.77 1.50 -7.31
C GLY A 49 8.73 0.33 -7.15
N SER A 50 9.21 -0.22 -8.26
CA SER A 50 10.15 -1.34 -8.23
C SER A 50 11.52 -0.96 -7.67
N ALA A 51 11.86 0.32 -7.64
CA ALA A 51 13.11 0.84 -7.06
C ALA A 51 12.94 1.34 -5.62
N GLU A 52 11.78 1.15 -5.01
CA GLU A 52 11.58 1.49 -3.60
C GLU A 52 12.22 0.45 -2.68
N LEU A 53 12.33 0.79 -1.39
CA LEU A 53 12.86 -0.11 -0.38
C LEU A 53 12.09 -1.44 -0.38
N SER A 54 12.81 -2.54 -0.19
CA SER A 54 12.20 -3.87 -0.19
C SER A 54 11.10 -4.02 0.85
N LEU A 55 11.20 -3.31 1.99
CA LEU A 55 10.13 -3.29 2.98
C LEU A 55 8.81 -2.76 2.39
N LEU A 56 8.85 -1.64 1.68
CA LEU A 56 7.64 -1.04 1.09
C LEU A 56 7.05 -1.92 -0.01
N ARG A 57 7.91 -2.54 -0.81
CA ARG A 57 7.47 -3.48 -1.85
C ARG A 57 6.78 -4.70 -1.22
N ARG A 58 7.38 -5.27 -0.18
CA ARG A 58 6.81 -6.42 0.54
C ARG A 58 5.50 -6.05 1.23
N GLN A 59 5.44 -4.91 1.90
CA GLN A 59 4.24 -4.42 2.58
C GLN A 59 3.06 -4.32 1.60
N THR A 60 3.30 -3.76 0.41
CA THR A 60 2.26 -3.61 -0.60
C THR A 60 1.79 -4.97 -1.14
N ALA A 61 2.73 -5.84 -1.49
CA ALA A 61 2.41 -7.18 -2.01
C ALA A 61 1.66 -8.02 -0.98
N ASP A 62 2.10 -8.00 0.27
CA ASP A 62 1.48 -8.78 1.36
C ASP A 62 0.07 -8.28 1.64
N PHE A 63 -0.16 -6.97 1.62
CA PHE A 63 -1.50 -6.43 1.83
C PHE A 63 -2.44 -6.77 0.67
N ALA A 64 -1.95 -6.69 -0.57
CA ALA A 64 -2.73 -7.12 -1.74
C ALA A 64 -3.13 -8.60 -1.61
N GLY A 65 -2.19 -9.46 -1.25
CA GLY A 65 -2.45 -10.88 -1.02
C GLY A 65 -3.44 -11.14 0.10
N HIS A 66 -3.34 -10.41 1.20
CA HIS A 66 -4.27 -10.49 2.32
C HIS A 66 -5.70 -10.14 1.91
N ARG A 67 -5.88 -9.05 1.16
CA ARG A 67 -7.20 -8.67 0.66
C ARG A 67 -7.76 -9.72 -0.31
N ALA A 68 -6.96 -10.18 -1.24
CA ALA A 68 -7.39 -11.22 -2.19
C ALA A 68 -7.81 -12.51 -1.47
N LYS A 69 -7.04 -12.93 -0.46
CA LYS A 69 -7.33 -14.12 0.35
C LYS A 69 -8.68 -14.02 1.08
N HIS A 70 -9.07 -12.81 1.47
CA HIS A 70 -10.34 -12.56 2.15
C HIS A 70 -11.48 -12.20 1.20
N GLY A 71 -11.30 -12.38 -0.11
CA GLY A 71 -12.32 -12.09 -1.10
C GLY A 71 -12.62 -10.60 -1.27
N LEU A 72 -11.72 -9.72 -0.81
CA LEU A 72 -11.90 -8.28 -0.93
C LEU A 72 -11.37 -7.79 -2.28
N PRO A 73 -12.08 -6.89 -2.98
CA PRO A 73 -11.64 -6.42 -4.28
C PRO A 73 -10.36 -5.61 -4.17
N VAL A 74 -9.34 -6.02 -4.92
CA VAL A 74 -8.02 -5.38 -4.90
C VAL A 74 -7.39 -5.48 -6.28
N SER A 75 -6.69 -4.41 -6.68
CA SER A 75 -5.73 -4.43 -7.77
C SER A 75 -4.37 -4.00 -7.25
N TYR A 76 -3.32 -4.60 -7.78
CA TYR A 76 -1.94 -4.36 -7.35
C TYR A 76 -1.04 -4.25 -8.56
N GLU A 77 -0.19 -3.23 -8.56
CA GLU A 77 0.78 -3.05 -9.63
C GLU A 77 2.05 -2.42 -9.08
N GLU A 78 3.19 -2.97 -9.48
CA GLU A 78 4.51 -2.40 -9.22
C GLU A 78 4.92 -1.55 -10.43
N ILE A 79 5.32 -0.30 -10.20
CA ILE A 79 5.70 0.62 -11.28
C ILE A 79 7.20 0.42 -11.58
N PRO A 80 7.57 -0.06 -12.78
CA PRO A 80 8.97 -0.34 -13.10
C PRO A 80 9.84 0.91 -13.00
N GLY A 81 10.96 0.79 -12.27
CA GLY A 81 11.97 1.85 -12.15
C GLY A 81 11.62 3.02 -11.26
N ALA A 82 10.40 3.11 -10.75
CA ALA A 82 10.01 4.21 -9.87
C ALA A 82 10.53 3.99 -8.45
N ASP A 83 11.05 5.05 -7.83
CA ASP A 83 11.38 5.09 -6.41
C ASP A 83 10.26 5.81 -5.63
N HIS A 84 10.48 6.01 -4.33
CA HIS A 84 9.48 6.63 -3.45
C HIS A 84 9.12 8.07 -3.86
N PHE A 85 9.99 8.75 -4.56
CA PHE A 85 9.76 10.12 -5.03
C PHE A 85 9.25 10.15 -6.47
N THR A 86 9.90 9.43 -7.36
CA THR A 86 9.56 9.45 -8.80
C THR A 86 8.25 8.75 -9.12
N ILE A 87 7.74 7.90 -8.21
CA ILE A 87 6.42 7.28 -8.42
C ILE A 87 5.31 8.33 -8.58
N MET A 88 5.45 9.49 -7.96
CA MET A 88 4.48 10.59 -8.08
C MET A 88 4.46 11.19 -9.49
N ASP A 89 5.55 11.05 -10.26
CA ASP A 89 5.61 11.52 -11.66
C ASP A 89 4.58 10.81 -12.54
N GLN A 90 4.14 9.62 -12.14
CA GLN A 90 3.10 8.86 -12.84
C GLN A 90 1.70 9.48 -12.72
N MET A 91 1.57 10.58 -11.97
CA MET A 91 0.35 11.36 -11.85
C MET A 91 0.41 12.69 -12.60
N LEU A 92 1.56 13.02 -13.23
CA LEU A 92 1.76 14.29 -13.90
C LEU A 92 1.07 14.41 -15.27
N SER A 93 0.61 13.31 -15.84
CA SER A 93 -0.08 13.31 -17.12
C SER A 93 -1.35 12.45 -17.08
N PRO A 94 -2.30 12.70 -18.00
CA PRO A 94 -3.51 11.88 -18.09
C PRO A 94 -3.23 10.40 -18.44
N THR A 95 -2.06 10.12 -19.02
CA THR A 95 -1.65 8.78 -19.43
C THR A 95 -0.61 8.16 -18.49
N GLY A 96 -0.20 8.86 -17.44
CA GLY A 96 0.67 8.31 -16.41
C GLY A 96 0.04 7.06 -15.77
N ARG A 97 0.88 6.09 -15.39
CA ARG A 97 0.34 4.80 -14.94
C ARG A 97 -0.54 4.92 -13.69
N VAL A 98 -0.13 5.71 -12.72
CA VAL A 98 -0.94 5.92 -11.51
C VAL A 98 -2.27 6.64 -11.85
N THR A 99 -2.23 7.63 -12.73
CA THR A 99 -3.46 8.30 -13.21
C THR A 99 -4.42 7.30 -13.85
N MET A 100 -3.91 6.39 -14.68
CA MET A 100 -4.73 5.36 -15.33
C MET A 100 -5.34 4.39 -14.31
N MET A 101 -4.57 4.00 -13.29
CA MET A 101 -5.09 3.15 -12.22
C MET A 101 -6.22 3.83 -11.44
N ILE A 102 -6.10 5.13 -11.17
CA ILE A 102 -7.15 5.91 -10.52
C ILE A 102 -8.41 5.93 -11.37
N LYS A 103 -8.29 6.19 -12.67
CA LYS A 103 -9.44 6.18 -13.60
C LYS A 103 -10.14 4.83 -13.60
N GLN A 104 -9.37 3.75 -13.71
CA GLN A 104 -9.91 2.39 -13.66
C GLN A 104 -10.65 2.10 -12.35
N LEU A 105 -10.13 2.62 -11.24
CA LEU A 105 -10.78 2.46 -9.94
C LEU A 105 -12.15 3.14 -9.91
N PHE A 106 -12.27 4.34 -10.46
CA PHE A 106 -13.55 5.04 -10.56
C PHE A 106 -14.57 4.28 -11.41
N GLU A 107 -14.13 3.65 -12.47
CA GLU A 107 -15.01 2.85 -13.35
C GLU A 107 -15.56 1.61 -12.65
N ARG A 108 -14.88 1.11 -11.60
CA ARG A 108 -15.28 -0.08 -10.85
C ARG A 108 -16.18 0.23 -9.66
N VAL A 109 -16.34 1.49 -9.33
CA VAL A 109 -17.23 1.95 -8.25
C VAL A 109 -18.65 2.27 -8.79
#